data_a8416f27726b7cf69e1056f3dc154fdb
#
_entry.id   a8416f27726b7cf69e1056f3dc154fdb
#
_cell.length_a   1.000
_cell.length_b   1.000
_cell.length_c   1.000
_cell.angle_alpha   90.00
_cell.angle_beta   90.00
_cell.angle_gamma   90.00
#
_symmetry.space_group_name_H-M   'P 1'
#
loop_
_entity.id
_entity.type
_entity.pdbx_description
1 polymer ?
#
loop_
_entity_poly.entity_id
_entity_poly.type
_entity_poly.pdbx_seq_one_letter_code
_entity_poly.pdbx_strand_id
1 'polypeptide(L)'
;MPKIVTSAVFVVDDNIDTDQIIPAEYLTLVPSKPDEYEKLGSYALIGLPDRYGKFIAEGAMKTQYKLVIAGENFGCGSSREHAPIALGAAGVEAVIAQSYARIFFRNCVATGELYPWESVDRLCDRFQTGQIATLNFAENTLTNESTGEVFALKPLGEIAPVIEAGGLFAYARLTGMIPSVSNSPTATAGN
;
A
#
# COMPACT_ATOMS: atom_id res chain seq x y z
N MET A 1 -19.98 -6.45 -5.55
CA MET A 1 -19.20 -7.14 -6.61
C MET A 1 -17.83 -7.42 -6.05
N PRO A 2 -17.18 -8.53 -6.40
CA PRO A 2 -15.80 -8.78 -5.96
C PRO A 2 -14.87 -7.65 -6.44
N LYS A 3 -13.93 -7.23 -5.58
CA LYS A 3 -12.98 -6.19 -5.93
C LYS A 3 -11.98 -6.74 -6.95
N ILE A 4 -11.82 -6.03 -8.07
CA ILE A 4 -10.84 -6.31 -9.12
C ILE A 4 -10.07 -5.02 -9.38
N VAL A 5 -8.73 -5.12 -9.44
CA VAL A 5 -7.85 -4.00 -9.75
C VAL A 5 -7.01 -4.35 -10.98
N THR A 6 -7.22 -3.62 -12.07
CA THR A 6 -6.40 -3.72 -13.29
C THR A 6 -5.57 -2.45 -13.43
N SER A 7 -4.24 -2.61 -13.53
CA SER A 7 -3.32 -1.47 -13.60
C SER A 7 -1.99 -1.88 -14.22
N ALA A 8 -1.23 -0.91 -14.69
CA ALA A 8 0.20 -1.08 -14.87
C ALA A 8 0.85 -1.40 -13.52
N VAL A 9 1.87 -2.25 -13.52
CA VAL A 9 2.65 -2.61 -12.34
C VAL A 9 3.98 -1.88 -12.29
N PHE A 10 4.46 -1.60 -11.08
CA PHE A 10 5.84 -1.20 -10.82
C PHE A 10 6.57 -2.36 -10.14
N VAL A 11 7.72 -2.75 -10.68
CA VAL A 11 8.44 -3.96 -10.23
C VAL A 11 9.73 -3.55 -9.52
N VAL A 12 9.95 -4.11 -8.34
CA VAL A 12 11.16 -3.95 -7.54
C VAL A 12 11.67 -5.31 -7.05
N ASP A 13 12.94 -5.38 -6.68
CA ASP A 13 13.60 -6.60 -6.23
C ASP A 13 13.40 -6.86 -4.73
N ASP A 14 14.31 -7.67 -4.16
CA ASP A 14 14.36 -8.02 -2.74
C ASP A 14 14.85 -6.86 -1.87
N ASN A 15 14.52 -6.94 -0.58
CA ASN A 15 15.05 -6.09 0.48
C ASN A 15 14.86 -4.59 0.22
N ILE A 16 13.71 -4.22 -0.35
CA ILE A 16 13.34 -2.81 -0.42
C ILE A 16 13.07 -2.33 1.00
N ASP A 17 13.93 -1.46 1.49
CA ASP A 17 13.83 -0.95 2.85
C ASP A 17 12.95 0.30 2.97
N THR A 18 12.61 0.65 4.21
CA THR A 18 11.73 1.79 4.48
C THR A 18 12.34 3.15 4.12
N ASP A 19 13.68 3.28 4.04
CA ASP A 19 14.34 4.50 3.54
C ASP A 19 14.20 4.62 2.02
N GLN A 20 14.17 3.50 1.30
CA GLN A 20 13.89 3.49 -0.13
C GLN A 20 12.42 3.79 -0.43
N ILE A 21 11.49 3.37 0.46
CA ILE A 21 10.08 3.68 0.33
C ILE A 21 9.80 5.13 0.65
N ILE A 22 10.28 5.62 1.81
CA ILE A 22 10.15 7.01 2.24
C ILE A 22 11.34 7.40 3.12
N PRO A 23 12.28 8.23 2.62
CA PRO A 23 13.43 8.72 3.38
C PRO A 23 13.05 9.48 4.65
N ALA A 24 13.94 9.43 5.65
CA ALA A 24 13.69 10.00 6.98
C ALA A 24 13.37 11.50 6.98
N GLU A 25 13.85 12.25 6.01
CA GLU A 25 13.60 13.70 5.87
C GLU A 25 12.12 14.05 5.66
N TYR A 26 11.33 13.13 5.11
CA TYR A 26 9.89 13.32 4.86
C TYR A 26 8.98 12.89 6.02
N LEU A 27 9.53 12.32 7.10
CA LEU A 27 8.75 11.86 8.26
C LEU A 27 8.19 13.00 9.11
N THR A 28 8.56 14.23 8.82
CA THR A 28 7.98 15.44 9.44
C THR A 28 6.59 15.76 8.90
N LEU A 29 6.21 15.20 7.77
CA LEU A 29 4.85 15.36 7.22
C LEU A 29 3.84 14.58 8.07
N VAL A 30 2.73 15.23 8.37
CA VAL A 30 1.68 14.70 9.26
C VAL A 30 0.56 14.08 8.42
N PRO A 31 0.43 12.73 8.38
CA PRO A 31 -0.54 12.07 7.49
C PRO A 31 -2.01 12.41 7.75
N SER A 32 -2.35 12.89 8.93
CA SER A 32 -3.73 13.32 9.25
C SER A 32 -4.14 14.65 8.62
N LYS A 33 -3.20 15.39 8.04
CA LYS A 33 -3.47 16.61 7.28
C LYS A 33 -3.54 16.29 5.80
N PRO A 34 -4.64 16.59 5.09
CA PRO A 34 -4.85 16.16 3.71
C PRO A 34 -3.77 16.61 2.71
N ASP A 35 -3.30 17.84 2.85
CA ASP A 35 -2.24 18.41 2.02
C ASP A 35 -0.87 17.76 2.28
N GLU A 36 -0.54 17.46 3.55
CA GLU A 36 0.68 16.77 3.92
C GLU A 36 0.62 15.27 3.54
N TYR A 37 -0.56 14.64 3.64
CA TYR A 37 -0.79 13.28 3.17
C TYR A 37 -0.54 13.16 1.66
N GLU A 38 -1.13 14.04 0.85
CA GLU A 38 -0.91 14.04 -0.59
C GLU A 38 0.56 14.28 -0.93
N LYS A 39 1.19 15.23 -0.24
CA LYS A 39 2.62 15.50 -0.40
C LYS A 39 3.49 14.30 -0.03
N LEU A 40 3.12 13.56 1.02
CA LEU A 40 3.83 12.33 1.40
C LEU A 40 3.78 11.30 0.27
N GLY A 41 2.63 11.16 -0.40
CA GLY A 41 2.46 10.29 -1.56
C GLY A 41 3.40 10.64 -2.71
N SER A 42 3.64 11.93 -2.97
CA SER A 42 4.55 12.37 -4.04
C SER A 42 6.02 11.97 -3.83
N TYR A 43 6.38 11.54 -2.64
CA TYR A 43 7.72 11.05 -2.28
C TYR A 43 7.81 9.52 -2.18
N ALA A 44 6.72 8.79 -2.47
CA ALA A 44 6.74 7.34 -2.41
C ALA A 44 7.80 6.76 -3.35
N LEU A 45 8.60 5.82 -2.85
CA LEU A 45 9.70 5.14 -3.55
C LEU A 45 10.78 6.08 -4.11
N ILE A 46 10.88 7.32 -3.62
CA ILE A 46 11.90 8.28 -4.07
C ILE A 46 13.33 7.84 -3.69
N GLY A 47 13.49 7.01 -2.66
CA GLY A 47 14.79 6.49 -2.22
C GLY A 47 15.30 5.30 -3.05
N LEU A 48 14.57 4.86 -4.08
CA LEU A 48 15.01 3.77 -4.93
C LEU A 48 16.18 4.19 -5.83
N PRO A 49 17.10 3.25 -6.14
CA PRO A 49 18.13 3.47 -7.16
C PRO A 49 17.55 3.79 -8.53
N ASP A 50 18.26 4.61 -9.31
CA ASP A 50 17.83 5.08 -10.65
C ASP A 50 17.49 3.95 -11.64
N ARG A 51 18.03 2.75 -11.45
CA ARG A 51 17.76 1.58 -12.30
C ARG A 51 16.28 1.20 -12.38
N TYR A 52 15.48 1.55 -11.37
CA TYR A 52 14.04 1.27 -11.35
C TYR A 52 13.23 2.31 -12.14
N GLY A 53 13.83 3.44 -12.50
CA GLY A 53 13.11 4.58 -13.05
C GLY A 53 12.30 5.33 -12.00
N LYS A 54 11.51 6.29 -12.46
CA LYS A 54 10.68 7.13 -11.58
C LYS A 54 9.33 6.47 -11.30
N PHE A 55 9.03 6.25 -10.04
CA PHE A 55 7.72 5.76 -9.60
C PHE A 55 6.63 6.83 -9.71
N ILE A 56 6.95 8.06 -9.33
CA ILE A 56 6.11 9.25 -9.50
C ILE A 56 6.67 10.06 -10.67
N ALA A 57 5.83 10.40 -11.63
CA ALA A 57 6.22 11.27 -12.75
C ALA A 57 6.54 12.68 -12.24
N GLU A 58 7.42 13.39 -12.94
CA GLU A 58 7.80 14.72 -12.56
C GLU A 58 6.59 15.68 -12.51
N GLY A 59 6.44 16.38 -11.40
CA GLY A 59 5.32 17.28 -11.14
C GLY A 59 3.99 16.58 -10.79
N ALA A 60 3.94 15.24 -10.74
CA ALA A 60 2.76 14.52 -10.31
C ALA A 60 2.74 14.30 -8.79
N MET A 61 1.55 14.24 -8.21
CA MET A 61 1.32 13.91 -6.80
C MET A 61 1.04 12.42 -6.59
N LYS A 62 0.67 11.71 -7.65
CA LYS A 62 0.30 10.29 -7.62
C LYS A 62 1.01 9.51 -8.73
N THR A 63 1.17 8.22 -8.48
CA THR A 63 1.68 7.28 -9.47
C THR A 63 0.59 6.78 -10.41
N GLN A 64 0.98 6.30 -11.58
CA GLN A 64 0.10 5.54 -12.47
C GLN A 64 -0.02 4.06 -12.08
N TYR A 65 0.83 3.59 -11.17
CA TYR A 65 0.93 2.19 -10.78
C TYR A 65 0.12 1.92 -9.51
N LYS A 66 -1.06 1.30 -9.65
CA LYS A 66 -1.86 0.88 -8.49
C LYS A 66 -1.34 -0.39 -7.83
N LEU A 67 -0.50 -1.15 -8.53
CA LEU A 67 0.08 -2.39 -8.09
C LEU A 67 1.60 -2.29 -8.09
N VAL A 68 2.22 -2.68 -6.98
CA VAL A 68 3.67 -2.83 -6.85
C VAL A 68 3.97 -4.32 -6.69
N ILE A 69 4.90 -4.85 -7.50
CA ILE A 69 5.37 -6.23 -7.39
C ILE A 69 6.78 -6.20 -6.83
N ALA A 70 7.03 -6.99 -5.79
CA ALA A 70 8.30 -7.01 -5.09
C ALA A 70 8.79 -8.45 -4.84
N GLY A 71 10.07 -8.58 -4.56
CA GLY A 71 10.69 -9.83 -4.15
C GLY A 71 10.51 -10.10 -2.65
N GLU A 72 11.55 -10.65 -2.02
CA GLU A 72 11.53 -11.00 -0.59
C GLU A 72 11.78 -9.79 0.31
N ASN A 73 11.25 -9.89 1.55
CA ASN A 73 11.56 -8.97 2.65
C ASN A 73 11.26 -7.50 2.33
N PHE A 74 10.13 -7.23 1.64
CA PHE A 74 9.71 -5.87 1.33
C PHE A 74 9.36 -5.09 2.60
N GLY A 75 9.80 -3.83 2.67
CA GLY A 75 9.57 -2.94 3.80
C GLY A 75 10.48 -3.22 5.01
N CYS A 76 11.66 -3.79 4.78
CA CYS A 76 12.66 -4.00 5.83
C CYS A 76 13.22 -2.68 6.38
N GLY A 77 14.01 -2.76 7.45
CA GLY A 77 14.60 -1.58 8.10
C GLY A 77 13.75 -1.04 9.25
N SER A 78 13.58 0.28 9.30
CA SER A 78 12.91 0.96 10.42
C SER A 78 11.39 0.75 10.42
N SER A 79 10.78 0.75 11.63
CA SER A 79 9.34 0.59 11.82
C SER A 79 8.54 1.86 11.47
N ARG A 80 8.61 2.32 10.22
CA ARG A 80 7.96 3.56 9.78
C ARG A 80 6.54 3.31 9.32
N GLU A 81 5.55 3.84 10.05
CA GLU A 81 4.16 3.85 9.59
C GLU A 81 3.97 4.69 8.33
N HIS A 82 4.82 5.70 8.12
CA HIS A 82 4.83 6.52 6.90
C HIS A 82 5.08 5.72 5.61
N ALA A 83 5.74 4.55 5.70
CA ALA A 83 6.05 3.78 4.51
C ALA A 83 4.79 3.25 3.79
N PRO A 84 3.86 2.50 4.42
CA PRO A 84 2.61 2.14 3.77
C PRO A 84 1.72 3.35 3.47
N ILE A 85 1.74 4.40 4.32
CA ILE A 85 0.96 5.61 4.10
C ILE A 85 1.43 6.34 2.84
N ALA A 86 2.73 6.48 2.61
CA ALA A 86 3.26 7.11 1.40
C ALA A 86 2.84 6.36 0.13
N LEU A 87 2.89 5.03 0.15
CA LEU A 87 2.43 4.21 -0.97
C LEU A 87 0.93 4.36 -1.23
N GLY A 88 0.09 4.31 -0.18
CA GLY A 88 -1.35 4.51 -0.29
C GLY A 88 -1.70 5.91 -0.79
N ALA A 89 -1.07 6.95 -0.23
CA ALA A 89 -1.25 8.34 -0.65
C ALA A 89 -0.82 8.57 -2.12
N ALA A 90 0.19 7.83 -2.60
CA ALA A 90 0.59 7.81 -4.00
C ALA A 90 -0.45 7.16 -4.92
N GLY A 91 -1.41 6.42 -4.38
CA GLY A 91 -2.46 5.73 -5.14
C GLY A 91 -2.21 4.23 -5.34
N VAL A 92 -1.25 3.63 -4.62
CA VAL A 92 -1.06 2.17 -4.60
C VAL A 92 -2.22 1.52 -3.86
N GLU A 93 -2.86 0.53 -4.49
CA GLU A 93 -3.93 -0.26 -3.86
C GLU A 93 -3.39 -1.55 -3.25
N ALA A 94 -2.37 -2.15 -3.86
CA ALA A 94 -1.75 -3.35 -3.33
C ALA A 94 -0.25 -3.42 -3.63
N VAL A 95 0.48 -3.98 -2.70
CA VAL A 95 1.82 -4.51 -2.92
C VAL A 95 1.71 -6.03 -2.96
N ILE A 96 2.32 -6.66 -3.94
CA ILE A 96 2.38 -8.12 -4.07
C ILE A 96 3.85 -8.52 -3.94
N ALA A 97 4.23 -9.09 -2.82
CA ALA A 97 5.60 -9.46 -2.52
C ALA A 97 5.73 -10.96 -2.21
N GLN A 98 6.90 -11.53 -2.43
CA GLN A 98 7.16 -12.91 -2.03
C GLN A 98 7.16 -13.05 -0.49
N SER A 99 7.66 -12.04 0.21
CA SER A 99 7.55 -11.90 1.66
C SER A 99 7.72 -10.44 2.10
N TYR A 100 7.33 -10.17 3.35
CA TYR A 100 7.42 -8.84 3.96
C TYR A 100 8.26 -8.86 5.23
N ALA A 101 8.89 -7.73 5.52
CA ALA A 101 9.29 -7.45 6.89
C ALA A 101 8.04 -7.38 7.78
N ARG A 102 8.06 -8.09 8.91
CA ARG A 102 6.91 -8.22 9.82
C ARG A 102 6.30 -6.87 10.21
N ILE A 103 7.15 -5.88 10.47
CA ILE A 103 6.68 -4.57 10.93
C ILE A 103 5.95 -3.80 9.82
N PHE A 104 6.44 -3.87 8.58
CA PHE A 104 5.77 -3.24 7.44
C PHE A 104 4.39 -3.85 7.20
N PHE A 105 4.29 -5.18 7.18
CA PHE A 105 3.02 -5.90 7.03
C PHE A 105 2.01 -5.48 8.11
N ARG A 106 2.44 -5.42 9.38
CA ARG A 106 1.60 -4.97 10.49
C ARG A 106 1.14 -3.51 10.32
N ASN A 107 2.02 -2.64 9.85
CA ASN A 107 1.68 -1.24 9.59
C ASN A 107 0.66 -1.11 8.45
N CYS A 108 0.75 -1.91 7.38
CA CYS A 108 -0.27 -1.94 6.35
C CYS A 108 -1.66 -2.29 6.92
N VAL A 109 -1.74 -3.32 7.77
CA VAL A 109 -2.99 -3.74 8.41
C VAL A 109 -3.50 -2.67 9.38
N ALA A 110 -2.60 -2.07 10.17
CA ALA A 110 -2.96 -1.07 11.18
C ALA A 110 -3.51 0.22 10.54
N THR A 111 -2.88 0.68 9.46
CA THR A 111 -3.26 1.91 8.76
C THR A 111 -4.38 1.71 7.74
N GLY A 112 -4.51 0.51 7.17
CA GLY A 112 -5.50 0.22 6.12
C GLY A 112 -5.22 0.90 4.78
N GLU A 113 -4.00 1.36 4.55
CA GLU A 113 -3.65 2.17 3.37
C GLU A 113 -3.57 1.35 2.09
N LEU A 114 -3.11 0.10 2.17
CA LEU A 114 -2.96 -0.79 1.04
C LEU A 114 -3.03 -2.26 1.45
N TYR A 115 -3.25 -3.15 0.47
CA TYR A 115 -3.30 -4.59 0.69
C TYR A 115 -1.91 -5.21 0.52
N PRO A 116 -1.31 -5.81 1.57
CA PRO A 116 -0.03 -6.50 1.50
C PRO A 116 -0.26 -7.98 1.10
N TRP A 117 -0.34 -8.27 -0.19
CA TRP A 117 -0.49 -9.63 -0.70
C TRP A 117 0.84 -10.39 -0.72
N GLU A 118 0.85 -11.62 -0.23
CA GLU A 118 1.99 -12.51 -0.42
C GLU A 118 1.76 -13.43 -1.64
N SER A 119 2.79 -13.55 -2.47
CA SER A 119 2.83 -14.53 -3.56
C SER A 119 3.54 -15.80 -3.14
N VAL A 120 3.17 -16.91 -3.77
CA VAL A 120 3.91 -18.18 -3.62
C VAL A 120 5.16 -18.14 -4.50
N ASP A 121 4.98 -17.65 -5.74
CA ASP A 121 6.05 -17.54 -6.72
C ASP A 121 6.80 -16.21 -6.61
N ARG A 122 8.04 -16.17 -7.08
CA ARG A 122 8.83 -14.96 -7.20
C ARG A 122 8.37 -14.12 -8.40
N LEU A 123 7.38 -13.27 -8.18
CA LEU A 123 6.71 -12.54 -9.26
C LEU A 123 7.55 -11.40 -9.84
N CYS A 124 8.51 -10.85 -9.10
CA CYS A 124 9.40 -9.82 -9.64
C CYS A 124 10.27 -10.32 -10.83
N ASP A 125 10.44 -11.64 -10.98
CA ASP A 125 11.12 -12.24 -12.14
C ASP A 125 10.14 -12.53 -13.31
N ARG A 126 8.83 -12.42 -13.07
CA ARG A 126 7.77 -12.77 -14.05
C ARG A 126 7.07 -11.55 -14.62
N PHE A 127 7.32 -10.37 -14.07
CA PHE A 127 6.75 -9.10 -14.51
C PHE A 127 7.84 -8.09 -14.81
N GLN A 128 7.49 -7.14 -15.67
CA GLN A 128 8.30 -5.96 -15.96
C GLN A 128 7.48 -4.70 -15.65
N THR A 129 8.13 -3.65 -15.16
CA THR A 129 7.48 -2.36 -14.92
C THR A 129 6.78 -1.87 -16.19
N GLY A 130 5.52 -1.46 -16.04
CA GLY A 130 4.66 -1.01 -17.13
C GLY A 130 3.76 -2.08 -17.74
N GLN A 131 4.00 -3.38 -17.48
CA GLN A 131 3.05 -4.42 -17.88
C GLN A 131 1.72 -4.26 -17.12
N ILE A 132 0.63 -4.65 -17.77
CA ILE A 132 -0.70 -4.61 -17.14
C ILE A 132 -0.94 -5.91 -16.38
N ALA A 133 -1.42 -5.78 -15.16
CA ALA A 133 -1.86 -6.91 -14.35
C ALA A 133 -3.28 -6.68 -13.81
N THR A 134 -3.99 -7.79 -13.62
CA THR A 134 -5.32 -7.83 -12.99
C THR A 134 -5.24 -8.62 -11.68
N LEU A 135 -5.48 -7.94 -10.56
CA LEU A 135 -5.60 -8.55 -9.24
C LEU A 135 -7.07 -8.85 -8.94
N ASN A 136 -7.40 -10.12 -8.76
CA ASN A 136 -8.74 -10.59 -8.38
C ASN A 136 -8.75 -10.96 -6.89
N PHE A 137 -9.45 -10.15 -6.08
CA PHE A 137 -9.50 -10.32 -4.63
C PHE A 137 -10.29 -11.57 -4.21
N ALA A 138 -11.33 -11.93 -4.95
CA ALA A 138 -12.17 -13.09 -4.61
C ALA A 138 -11.47 -14.42 -4.89
N GLU A 139 -10.68 -14.46 -5.96
CA GLU A 139 -9.98 -15.67 -6.38
C GLU A 139 -8.56 -15.75 -5.81
N ASN A 140 -8.06 -14.68 -5.19
CA ASN A 140 -6.68 -14.54 -4.72
C ASN A 140 -5.68 -14.83 -5.86
N THR A 141 -5.88 -14.18 -7.00
CA THR A 141 -5.04 -14.36 -8.20
C THR A 141 -4.53 -13.04 -8.75
N LEU A 142 -3.34 -13.09 -9.34
CA LEU A 142 -2.78 -12.01 -10.16
C LEU A 142 -2.55 -12.54 -11.57
N THR A 143 -3.17 -11.89 -12.55
CA THR A 143 -3.00 -12.22 -13.98
C THR A 143 -2.05 -11.22 -14.62
N ASN A 144 -1.04 -11.70 -15.34
CA ASN A 144 -0.24 -10.87 -16.24
C ASN A 144 -0.97 -10.80 -17.60
N GLU A 145 -1.57 -9.66 -17.90
CA GLU A 145 -2.37 -9.47 -19.12
C GLU A 145 -1.50 -9.52 -20.39
N SER A 146 -0.18 -9.29 -20.28
CA SER A 146 0.72 -9.34 -21.42
C SER A 146 1.11 -10.77 -21.81
N THR A 147 1.16 -11.70 -20.86
CA THR A 147 1.55 -13.11 -21.09
C THR A 147 0.38 -14.08 -20.96
N GLY A 148 -0.71 -13.67 -20.31
CA GLY A 148 -1.86 -14.53 -19.96
C GLY A 148 -1.58 -15.46 -18.78
N GLU A 149 -0.44 -15.36 -18.12
CA GLU A 149 -0.12 -16.18 -16.94
C GLU A 149 -0.93 -15.74 -15.73
N VAL A 150 -1.44 -16.72 -14.98
CA VAL A 150 -2.22 -16.51 -13.75
C VAL A 150 -1.43 -17.09 -12.58
N PHE A 151 -1.22 -16.27 -11.56
CA PHE A 151 -0.46 -16.62 -10.36
C PHE A 151 -1.38 -16.64 -9.13
N ALA A 152 -1.28 -17.71 -8.34
CA ALA A 152 -1.99 -17.80 -7.07
C ALA A 152 -1.29 -16.96 -6.00
N LEU A 153 -2.10 -16.25 -5.21
CA LEU A 153 -1.66 -15.47 -4.06
C LEU A 153 -2.15 -16.13 -2.76
N LYS A 154 -1.42 -15.92 -1.68
CA LYS A 154 -1.88 -16.38 -0.36
C LYS A 154 -3.11 -15.57 0.06
N PRO A 155 -4.21 -16.21 0.52
CA PRO A 155 -5.38 -15.47 0.97
C PRO A 155 -5.06 -14.49 2.10
N LEU A 156 -5.61 -13.28 2.03
CA LEU A 156 -5.48 -12.28 3.11
C LEU A 156 -6.21 -12.70 4.39
N GLY A 157 -7.22 -13.57 4.29
CA GLY A 157 -7.96 -14.06 5.43
C GLY A 157 -8.62 -12.95 6.25
N GLU A 158 -8.48 -13.02 7.57
CA GLU A 158 -9.12 -12.11 8.52
C GLU A 158 -8.58 -10.68 8.50
N ILE A 159 -7.45 -10.42 7.83
CA ILE A 159 -6.92 -9.05 7.71
C ILE A 159 -7.63 -8.24 6.63
N ALA A 160 -8.23 -8.87 5.63
CA ALA A 160 -8.93 -8.17 4.55
C ALA A 160 -10.03 -7.22 5.07
N PRO A 161 -10.96 -7.64 5.97
CA PRO A 161 -11.95 -6.74 6.53
C PRO A 161 -11.36 -5.56 7.33
N VAL A 162 -10.20 -5.75 7.94
CA VAL A 162 -9.51 -4.69 8.70
C VAL A 162 -9.01 -3.60 7.74
N ILE A 163 -8.38 -4.00 6.64
CA ILE A 163 -7.89 -3.07 5.61
C ILE A 163 -9.07 -2.39 4.91
N GLU A 164 -10.11 -3.13 4.56
CA GLU A 164 -11.33 -2.57 3.94
C GLU A 164 -12.02 -1.52 4.81
N ALA A 165 -11.95 -1.68 6.11
CA ALA A 165 -12.49 -0.71 7.07
C ALA A 165 -11.65 0.58 7.16
N GLY A 166 -10.44 0.63 6.58
CA GLY A 166 -9.49 1.73 6.73
C GLY A 166 -8.58 1.58 7.96
N GLY A 167 -8.25 0.34 8.31
CA GLY A 167 -7.30 -0.01 9.37
C GLY A 167 -7.93 -0.41 10.69
N LEU A 168 -7.07 -0.73 11.65
CA LEU A 168 -7.46 -1.38 12.90
C LEU A 168 -8.46 -0.56 13.73
N PHE A 169 -8.26 0.74 13.87
CA PHE A 169 -9.14 1.59 14.65
C PHE A 169 -10.52 1.78 14.00
N ALA A 170 -10.57 1.90 12.67
CA ALA A 170 -11.83 1.99 11.95
C ALA A 170 -12.60 0.67 12.06
N TYR A 171 -11.94 -0.46 11.89
CA TYR A 171 -12.52 -1.79 12.07
C TYR A 171 -13.05 -2.00 13.49
N ALA A 172 -12.27 -1.64 14.52
CA ALA A 172 -12.69 -1.76 15.92
C ALA A 172 -13.95 -0.94 16.24
N ARG A 173 -14.11 0.24 15.60
CA ARG A 173 -15.35 1.04 15.70
C ARG A 173 -16.53 0.38 15.01
N LEU A 174 -16.32 -0.13 13.80
CA LEU A 174 -17.37 -0.81 13.02
C LEU A 174 -17.89 -2.07 13.73
N THR A 175 -17.01 -2.79 14.41
CA THR A 175 -17.36 -4.03 15.13
C THR A 175 -17.80 -3.80 16.56
N GLY A 176 -17.82 -2.53 17.03
CA GLY A 176 -18.23 -2.18 18.39
C GLY A 176 -17.21 -2.51 19.49
N MET A 177 -15.97 -2.85 19.12
CA MET A 177 -14.89 -3.11 20.09
C MET A 177 -14.46 -1.84 20.83
N ILE A 178 -14.61 -0.66 20.20
CA ILE A 178 -14.39 0.65 20.80
C ILE A 178 -15.55 1.59 20.45
N PRO A 179 -15.83 2.60 21.30
CA PRO A 179 -16.90 3.56 21.02
C PRO A 179 -16.68 4.28 19.69
N SER A 180 -17.78 4.51 18.96
CA SER A 180 -17.78 5.42 17.81
C SER A 180 -17.48 6.84 18.30
N VAL A 181 -16.70 7.60 17.54
CA VAL A 181 -16.49 9.03 17.84
C VAL A 181 -17.82 9.74 17.63
N SER A 182 -18.53 10.07 18.72
CA SER A 182 -19.70 10.95 18.65
C SER A 182 -19.18 12.34 18.28
N ASN A 183 -19.58 12.84 17.11
CA ASN A 183 -19.55 14.27 16.85
C ASN A 183 -20.54 14.93 17.83
N SER A 184 -20.09 15.32 19.00
CA SER A 184 -20.85 16.21 19.85
C SER A 184 -20.92 17.55 19.12
N PRO A 185 -22.13 18.07 18.81
CA PRO A 185 -22.22 19.42 18.28
C PRO A 185 -21.70 20.35 19.35
N THR A 186 -20.77 21.21 18.98
CA THR A 186 -20.34 22.36 19.77
C THR A 186 -21.60 23.09 20.27
N ALA A 187 -21.83 23.04 21.58
CA ALA A 187 -22.84 23.85 22.22
C ALA A 187 -22.48 25.31 21.92
N THR A 188 -23.29 25.95 21.11
CA THR A 188 -23.35 27.40 20.99
C THR A 188 -23.73 27.93 22.35
N ALA A 189 -22.75 28.42 23.10
CA ALA A 189 -23.02 29.26 24.25
C ALA A 189 -23.58 30.60 23.73
N GLY A 190 -24.87 30.70 23.73
CA GLY A 190 -25.55 31.99 23.67
C GLY A 190 -25.53 32.61 25.07
N ASN A 191 -25.16 33.82 25.12
CA ASN A 191 -25.46 35.01 25.87
C ASN A 191 -24.20 35.77 26.22
#